data_2ce5817312917e59c0373228db6cc550
#
_entry.id   2ce5817312917e59c0373228db6cc550
#
_cell.length_a   1.000
_cell.length_b   1.000
_cell.length_c   1.000
_cell.angle_alpha   90.00
_cell.angle_beta   90.00
_cell.angle_gamma   90.00
#
_symmetry.space_group_name_H-M   'P 1'
#
loop_
_entity.id
_entity.type
_entity.pdbx_description
1 polymer ?
#
loop_
_entity_poly.entity_id
_entity_poly.type
_entity_poly.pdbx_seq_one_letter_code
_entity_poly.pdbx_strand_id
1 'polypeptide(L)'
;MERTLRNARVATFVYFALNGFLLGMWVVHIPAVAHAVGIGHAVLGWLLLLLGLGAFAGMQLAGPLTDRLGARTVVPLGAALCSAAVVLPGLAFDTWTLGAALLLLGFGNGCLDVSMNAHAVQVESGYGRPVMSAFHATFSLGGVLAALIGARTLDRGMAPAVTLAAAAVLGLVVAGVTARALLPAAARAATAEDAGTGTPAGRRTPRRIWILAALALMLMLCEGVANDWSVLHLRDVLDAPAATAALAYGAFSTAMTAGRLLADRLTGRFGPVAILRHGSAIAALGLTAAALSPWIPLALAGWAVFGAGLSGCIPQLFSAAGHADSDAAGVNVSRVAGLGYLGMLAGPAVIGPLTHLVPLNLTFLLPVAFCVVAAGAAGILRDPGPEPTRQGVRPRTETV
;
A
#
# COMPACT_ATOMS: atom_id res chain seq x y z
N MET A 1 -8.30 -0.79 -29.15
CA MET A 1 -8.43 -0.24 -27.79
C MET A 1 -8.54 -1.34 -26.74
N GLU A 2 -9.46 -2.29 -26.84
CA GLU A 2 -9.60 -3.38 -25.84
C GLU A 2 -8.35 -4.24 -25.61
N ARG A 3 -7.62 -4.63 -26.67
CA ARG A 3 -6.40 -5.43 -26.56
C ARG A 3 -5.29 -4.70 -25.80
N THR A 4 -5.12 -3.39 -26.05
CA THR A 4 -4.14 -2.55 -25.36
C THR A 4 -4.47 -2.45 -23.87
N LEU A 5 -5.73 -2.19 -23.53
CA LEU A 5 -6.18 -2.09 -22.13
C LEU A 5 -6.06 -3.41 -21.39
N ARG A 6 -6.38 -4.55 -22.05
CA ARG A 6 -6.19 -5.89 -21.48
C ARG A 6 -4.72 -6.17 -21.19
N ASN A 7 -3.82 -5.84 -22.12
CA ASN A 7 -2.39 -6.03 -21.92
C ASN A 7 -1.86 -5.16 -20.77
N ALA A 8 -2.32 -3.91 -20.69
CA ALA A 8 -1.95 -3.00 -19.60
C ALA A 8 -2.42 -3.53 -18.23
N ARG A 9 -3.65 -4.07 -18.15
CA ARG A 9 -4.14 -4.71 -16.93
C ARG A 9 -3.29 -5.89 -16.51
N VAL A 10 -2.91 -6.76 -17.45
CA VAL A 10 -2.04 -7.92 -17.16
C VAL A 10 -0.67 -7.43 -16.68
N ALA A 11 -0.08 -6.43 -17.33
CA ALA A 11 1.18 -5.84 -16.90
C ALA A 11 1.07 -5.25 -15.49
N THR A 12 -0.03 -4.57 -15.15
CA THR A 12 -0.26 -4.06 -13.79
C THR A 12 -0.28 -5.19 -12.76
N PHE A 13 -1.01 -6.27 -13.01
CA PHE A 13 -0.99 -7.47 -12.15
C PHE A 13 0.44 -8.00 -11.95
N VAL A 14 1.22 -8.08 -13.02
CA VAL A 14 2.60 -8.57 -12.95
C VAL A 14 3.48 -7.64 -12.11
N TYR A 15 3.36 -6.30 -12.24
CA TYR A 15 4.12 -5.37 -11.41
C TYR A 15 3.73 -5.43 -9.93
N PHE A 16 2.45 -5.57 -9.61
CA PHE A 16 2.01 -5.78 -8.23
C PHE A 16 2.53 -7.11 -7.65
N ALA A 17 2.45 -8.21 -8.43
CA ALA A 17 3.02 -9.49 -8.02
C ALA A 17 4.54 -9.40 -7.81
N LEU A 18 5.25 -8.73 -8.73
CA LEU A 18 6.69 -8.52 -8.65
C LEU A 18 7.06 -7.71 -7.39
N ASN A 19 6.35 -6.63 -7.10
CA ASN A 19 6.63 -5.82 -5.93
C ASN A 19 6.46 -6.62 -4.64
N GLY A 20 5.33 -7.34 -4.50
CA GLY A 20 5.11 -8.25 -3.36
C GLY A 20 6.15 -9.35 -3.27
N PHE A 21 6.59 -9.88 -4.40
CA PHE A 21 7.64 -10.90 -4.45
C PHE A 21 8.99 -10.36 -3.99
N LEU A 22 9.45 -9.21 -4.50
CA LEU A 22 10.73 -8.62 -4.12
C LEU A 22 10.80 -8.28 -2.63
N LEU A 23 9.77 -7.64 -2.10
CA LEU A 23 9.69 -7.34 -0.67
C LEU A 23 9.60 -8.61 0.17
N GLY A 24 8.80 -9.58 -0.26
CA GLY A 24 8.68 -10.87 0.42
C GLY A 24 10.01 -11.62 0.45
N MET A 25 10.79 -11.59 -0.62
CA MET A 25 12.13 -12.18 -0.66
C MET A 25 13.07 -11.52 0.38
N TRP A 26 13.03 -10.20 0.51
CA TRP A 26 13.76 -9.52 1.58
C TRP A 26 13.29 -9.98 2.96
N VAL A 27 11.99 -9.95 3.23
CA VAL A 27 11.41 -10.29 4.55
C VAL A 27 11.81 -11.70 4.99
N VAL A 28 11.77 -12.68 4.11
CA VAL A 28 12.15 -14.07 4.43
C VAL A 28 13.64 -14.20 4.77
N HIS A 29 14.48 -13.36 4.17
CA HIS A 29 15.93 -13.41 4.39
C HIS A 29 16.43 -12.53 5.53
N ILE A 30 15.56 -11.71 6.17
CA ILE A 30 15.92 -10.83 7.29
C ILE A 30 16.71 -11.57 8.39
N PRO A 31 16.27 -12.74 8.94
CA PRO A 31 16.99 -13.39 10.02
C PRO A 31 18.38 -13.84 9.60
N ALA A 32 18.53 -14.38 8.39
CA ALA A 32 19.82 -14.85 7.87
C ALA A 32 20.80 -13.69 7.64
N VAL A 33 20.34 -12.57 7.08
CA VAL A 33 21.14 -11.37 6.88
C VAL A 33 21.52 -10.73 8.20
N ALA A 34 20.58 -10.58 9.15
CA ALA A 34 20.85 -10.03 10.47
C ALA A 34 21.91 -10.85 11.22
N HIS A 35 21.83 -12.18 11.14
CA HIS A 35 22.81 -13.09 11.73
C HIS A 35 24.18 -12.93 11.05
N ALA A 36 24.23 -12.86 9.72
CA ALA A 36 25.49 -12.70 8.97
C ALA A 36 26.20 -11.38 9.26
N VAL A 37 25.44 -10.29 9.45
CA VAL A 37 25.95 -8.95 9.80
C VAL A 37 26.24 -8.83 11.31
N GLY A 38 25.75 -9.76 12.14
CA GLY A 38 25.98 -9.76 13.59
C GLY A 38 25.18 -8.71 14.36
N ILE A 39 23.97 -8.35 13.88
CA ILE A 39 23.12 -7.32 14.50
C ILE A 39 21.99 -7.94 15.34
N GLY A 40 21.69 -7.30 16.46
CA GLY A 40 20.54 -7.65 17.30
C GLY A 40 19.23 -7.00 16.84
N HIS A 41 18.12 -7.44 17.45
CA HIS A 41 16.76 -6.98 17.08
C HIS A 41 16.58 -5.46 17.19
N ALA A 42 17.18 -4.80 18.18
CA ALA A 42 17.08 -3.36 18.37
C ALA A 42 17.70 -2.58 17.19
N VAL A 43 18.90 -3.01 16.74
CA VAL A 43 19.58 -2.39 15.58
C VAL A 43 18.78 -2.66 14.30
N LEU A 44 18.30 -3.89 14.12
CA LEU A 44 17.45 -4.25 12.99
C LEU A 44 16.19 -3.35 12.90
N GLY A 45 15.54 -3.07 14.04
CA GLY A 45 14.40 -2.17 14.10
C GLY A 45 14.71 -0.79 13.52
N TRP A 46 15.83 -0.18 13.90
CA TRP A 46 16.29 1.10 13.32
C TRP A 46 16.58 1.02 11.84
N LEU A 47 17.17 -0.09 11.38
CA LEU A 47 17.46 -0.30 9.96
C LEU A 47 16.19 -0.47 9.13
N LEU A 48 15.14 -1.08 9.66
CA LEU A 48 13.84 -1.18 9.01
C LEU A 48 13.14 0.19 8.90
N LEU A 49 13.41 1.13 9.84
CA LEU A 49 12.95 2.51 9.69
C LEU A 49 13.66 3.21 8.51
N LEU A 50 14.94 2.90 8.22
CA LEU A 50 15.61 3.43 7.04
C LEU A 50 14.99 2.92 5.74
N LEU A 51 14.55 1.66 5.69
CA LEU A 51 13.78 1.13 4.56
C LEU A 51 12.48 1.92 4.38
N GLY A 52 11.76 2.18 5.47
CA GLY A 52 10.54 3.01 5.44
C GLY A 52 10.80 4.44 4.98
N LEU A 53 11.89 5.07 5.47
CA LEU A 53 12.30 6.42 5.06
C LEU A 53 12.65 6.47 3.57
N GLY A 54 13.38 5.47 3.09
CA GLY A 54 13.67 5.30 1.67
C GLY A 54 12.40 5.19 0.84
N ALA A 55 11.46 4.35 1.26
CA ALA A 55 10.17 4.18 0.59
C ALA A 55 9.40 5.50 0.53
N PHE A 56 9.30 6.22 1.63
CA PHE A 56 8.65 7.53 1.66
C PHE A 56 9.31 8.52 0.68
N ALA A 57 10.64 8.61 0.68
CA ALA A 57 11.38 9.49 -0.25
C ALA A 57 11.13 9.09 -1.72
N GLY A 58 11.17 7.80 -2.03
CA GLY A 58 10.87 7.26 -3.35
C GLY A 58 9.45 7.60 -3.81
N MET A 59 8.46 7.47 -2.94
CA MET A 59 7.06 7.83 -3.20
C MET A 59 6.91 9.31 -3.56
N GLN A 60 7.56 10.21 -2.78
CA GLN A 60 7.47 11.66 -3.01
C GLN A 60 8.12 12.06 -4.35
N LEU A 61 9.16 11.36 -4.79
CA LEU A 61 9.80 11.61 -6.08
C LEU A 61 9.00 11.01 -7.25
N ALA A 62 8.52 9.77 -7.09
CA ALA A 62 7.86 9.04 -8.17
C ALA A 62 6.51 9.64 -8.58
N GLY A 63 5.76 10.23 -7.65
CA GLY A 63 4.48 10.88 -7.93
C GLY A 63 4.59 11.92 -9.05
N PRO A 64 5.34 13.02 -8.82
CA PRO A 64 5.54 14.06 -9.84
C PRO A 64 6.21 13.55 -11.13
N LEU A 65 7.13 12.57 -11.02
CA LEU A 65 7.76 11.97 -12.19
C LEU A 65 6.76 11.19 -13.04
N THR A 66 5.83 10.47 -12.39
CA THR A 66 4.79 9.72 -13.09
C THR A 66 3.83 10.64 -13.83
N ASP A 67 3.48 11.78 -13.25
CA ASP A 67 2.64 12.78 -13.90
C ASP A 67 3.34 13.47 -15.10
N ARG A 68 4.69 13.63 -15.03
CA ARG A 68 5.48 14.28 -16.08
C ARG A 68 5.91 13.35 -17.20
N LEU A 69 6.44 12.17 -16.85
CA LEU A 69 7.06 11.22 -17.77
C LEU A 69 6.13 10.08 -18.19
N GLY A 70 4.98 9.95 -17.49
CA GLY A 70 4.03 8.87 -17.66
C GLY A 70 4.42 7.59 -16.95
N ALA A 71 3.41 6.82 -16.54
CA ALA A 71 3.59 5.55 -15.84
C ALA A 71 4.38 4.52 -16.66
N ARG A 72 4.25 4.53 -17.99
CA ARG A 72 4.99 3.64 -18.90
C ARG A 72 6.52 3.76 -18.78
N THR A 73 7.02 4.91 -18.32
CA THR A 73 8.44 5.16 -18.08
C THR A 73 8.81 4.88 -16.62
N VAL A 74 8.03 5.43 -15.69
CA VAL A 74 8.40 5.43 -14.27
C VAL A 74 8.22 4.06 -13.62
N VAL A 75 7.17 3.30 -13.97
CA VAL A 75 6.94 1.96 -13.40
C VAL A 75 8.10 1.00 -13.70
N PRO A 76 8.56 0.81 -14.95
CA PRO A 76 9.68 -0.07 -15.22
C PRO A 76 11.00 0.39 -14.58
N LEU A 77 11.24 1.70 -14.51
CA LEU A 77 12.43 2.26 -13.84
C LEU A 77 12.38 2.00 -12.32
N GLY A 78 11.24 2.21 -11.67
CA GLY A 78 11.04 1.89 -10.26
C GLY A 78 11.21 0.39 -10.00
N ALA A 79 10.64 -0.46 -10.86
CA ALA A 79 10.79 -1.91 -10.77
C ALA A 79 12.25 -2.36 -10.96
N ALA A 80 12.96 -1.78 -11.91
CA ALA A 80 14.37 -2.08 -12.14
C ALA A 80 15.23 -1.64 -10.94
N LEU A 81 14.97 -0.45 -10.39
CA LEU A 81 15.67 0.06 -9.21
C LEU A 81 15.42 -0.81 -7.98
N CYS A 82 14.14 -1.16 -7.70
CA CYS A 82 13.79 -2.06 -6.60
C CYS A 82 14.43 -3.44 -6.77
N SER A 83 14.40 -3.99 -8.00
CA SER A 83 15.02 -5.29 -8.32
C SER A 83 16.55 -5.25 -8.14
N ALA A 84 17.21 -4.20 -8.59
CA ALA A 84 18.65 -4.05 -8.37
C ALA A 84 19.01 -3.86 -6.89
N ALA A 85 18.17 -3.14 -6.14
CA ALA A 85 18.41 -2.87 -4.74
C ALA A 85 18.17 -4.08 -3.83
N VAL A 86 17.28 -5.03 -4.19
CA VAL A 86 16.94 -6.17 -3.33
C VAL A 86 18.13 -7.10 -3.05
N VAL A 87 19.14 -7.13 -3.90
CA VAL A 87 20.35 -7.93 -3.67
C VAL A 87 21.27 -7.32 -2.63
N LEU A 88 21.28 -6.00 -2.46
CA LEU A 88 22.23 -5.27 -1.63
C LEU A 88 22.21 -5.71 -0.15
N PRO A 89 21.05 -5.94 0.51
CA PRO A 89 21.04 -6.47 1.86
C PRO A 89 21.74 -7.82 2.01
N GLY A 90 21.67 -8.68 1.00
CA GLY A 90 22.36 -9.96 0.99
C GLY A 90 23.89 -9.86 0.81
N LEU A 91 24.38 -8.72 0.35
CA LEU A 91 25.82 -8.41 0.17
C LEU A 91 26.38 -7.56 1.31
N ALA A 92 25.54 -7.12 2.26
CA ALA A 92 25.96 -6.30 3.38
C ALA A 92 26.86 -7.09 4.32
N PHE A 93 27.93 -6.45 4.80
CA PHE A 93 28.93 -7.05 5.69
C PHE A 93 29.01 -6.34 7.06
N ASP A 94 28.35 -5.20 7.21
CA ASP A 94 28.23 -4.47 8.47
C ASP A 94 26.88 -3.71 8.56
N THR A 95 26.64 -3.08 9.70
CA THR A 95 25.42 -2.32 9.98
C THR A 95 25.21 -1.15 9.01
N TRP A 96 26.27 -0.46 8.61
CA TRP A 96 26.18 0.73 7.76
C TRP A 96 25.84 0.37 6.32
N THR A 97 26.52 -0.66 5.80
CA THR A 97 26.23 -1.17 4.45
C THR A 97 24.81 -1.76 4.37
N LEU A 98 24.35 -2.44 5.41
CA LEU A 98 22.97 -2.91 5.49
C LEU A 98 21.98 -1.73 5.56
N GLY A 99 22.28 -0.69 6.34
CA GLY A 99 21.46 0.51 6.42
C GLY A 99 21.30 1.22 5.08
N ALA A 100 22.43 1.40 4.36
CA ALA A 100 22.42 1.98 3.02
C ALA A 100 21.64 1.10 2.02
N ALA A 101 21.82 -0.23 2.09
CA ALA A 101 21.11 -1.18 1.26
C ALA A 101 19.59 -1.11 1.47
N LEU A 102 19.14 -1.03 2.74
CA LEU A 102 17.71 -0.95 3.09
C LEU A 102 17.10 0.39 2.68
N LEU A 103 17.85 1.50 2.84
CA LEU A 103 17.41 2.80 2.37
C LEU A 103 17.18 2.79 0.85
N LEU A 104 18.11 2.21 0.08
CA LEU A 104 18.01 2.11 -1.39
C LEU A 104 16.90 1.14 -1.82
N LEU A 105 16.74 0.01 -1.13
CA LEU A 105 15.65 -0.93 -1.40
C LEU A 105 14.30 -0.26 -1.13
N GLY A 106 14.17 0.43 -0.01
CA GLY A 106 12.99 1.21 0.31
C GLY A 106 12.69 2.26 -0.75
N PHE A 107 13.70 3.02 -1.17
CA PHE A 107 13.54 4.05 -2.21
C PHE A 107 13.03 3.46 -3.53
N GLY A 108 13.63 2.36 -4.00
CA GLY A 108 13.17 1.65 -5.21
C GLY A 108 11.74 1.12 -5.07
N ASN A 109 11.42 0.55 -3.89
CA ASN A 109 10.07 0.09 -3.57
C ASN A 109 9.05 1.24 -3.62
N GLY A 110 9.33 2.37 -2.99
CA GLY A 110 8.44 3.53 -2.99
C GLY A 110 8.21 4.10 -4.39
N CYS A 111 9.27 4.15 -5.22
CA CYS A 111 9.14 4.56 -6.62
C CYS A 111 8.21 3.62 -7.41
N LEU A 112 8.38 2.31 -7.25
CA LEU A 112 7.53 1.32 -7.90
C LEU A 112 6.10 1.39 -7.40
N ASP A 113 5.91 1.44 -6.09
CA ASP A 113 4.58 1.41 -5.46
C ASP A 113 3.69 2.56 -5.92
N VAL A 114 4.16 3.80 -5.83
CA VAL A 114 3.37 4.96 -6.27
C VAL A 114 3.10 4.92 -7.77
N SER A 115 4.12 4.64 -8.58
CA SER A 115 3.96 4.66 -10.04
C SER A 115 3.04 3.55 -10.55
N MET A 116 3.13 2.33 -9.99
CA MET A 116 2.23 1.24 -10.39
C MET A 116 0.80 1.47 -9.91
N ASN A 117 0.59 2.09 -8.74
CA ASN A 117 -0.75 2.48 -8.27
C ASN A 117 -1.35 3.58 -9.14
N ALA A 118 -0.58 4.59 -9.55
CA ALA A 118 -1.04 5.60 -10.49
C ALA A 118 -1.42 4.99 -11.85
N HIS A 119 -0.63 4.02 -12.36
CA HIS A 119 -0.98 3.27 -13.56
C HIS A 119 -2.24 2.41 -13.36
N ALA A 120 -2.41 1.79 -12.19
CA ALA A 120 -3.59 1.00 -11.85
C ALA A 120 -4.87 1.84 -11.91
N VAL A 121 -4.83 3.11 -11.44
CA VAL A 121 -5.93 4.07 -11.57
C VAL A 121 -6.27 4.33 -13.05
N GLN A 122 -5.27 4.51 -13.93
CA GLN A 122 -5.50 4.70 -15.37
C GLN A 122 -6.17 3.48 -16.00
N VAL A 123 -5.73 2.27 -15.61
CA VAL A 123 -6.34 1.01 -16.07
C VAL A 123 -7.76 0.88 -15.54
N GLU A 124 -8.02 1.20 -14.28
CA GLU A 124 -9.34 1.17 -13.66
C GLU A 124 -10.31 2.11 -14.38
N SER A 125 -9.87 3.35 -14.66
CA SER A 125 -10.64 4.32 -15.43
C SER A 125 -11.01 3.80 -16.83
N GLY A 126 -10.05 3.15 -17.51
CA GLY A 126 -10.28 2.56 -18.83
C GLY A 126 -11.25 1.38 -18.83
N TYR A 127 -11.32 0.64 -17.72
CA TYR A 127 -12.27 -0.48 -17.55
C TYR A 127 -13.66 -0.04 -17.11
N GLY A 128 -13.81 1.16 -16.54
CA GLY A 128 -15.07 1.67 -16.00
C GLY A 128 -15.65 0.82 -14.87
N ARG A 129 -14.80 0.01 -14.19
CA ARG A 129 -15.20 -0.83 -13.06
C ARG A 129 -14.05 -0.99 -12.07
N PRO A 130 -14.34 -1.20 -10.78
CA PRO A 130 -13.32 -1.42 -9.75
C PRO A 130 -12.44 -2.63 -10.08
N VAL A 131 -11.11 -2.45 -10.03
CA VAL A 131 -10.10 -3.50 -10.19
C VAL A 131 -8.90 -3.30 -9.27
N MET A 132 -8.88 -2.23 -8.49
CA MET A 132 -7.76 -1.85 -7.64
C MET A 132 -7.44 -2.90 -6.57
N SER A 133 -8.48 -3.44 -5.91
CA SER A 133 -8.28 -4.44 -4.86
C SER A 133 -7.70 -5.75 -5.39
N ALA A 134 -8.04 -6.14 -6.64
CA ALA A 134 -7.46 -7.31 -7.28
C ALA A 134 -5.94 -7.14 -7.52
N PHE A 135 -5.48 -5.92 -7.88
CA PHE A 135 -4.05 -5.62 -7.98
C PHE A 135 -3.35 -5.82 -6.63
N HIS A 136 -3.91 -5.26 -5.54
CA HIS A 136 -3.36 -5.44 -4.20
C HIS A 136 -3.40 -6.90 -3.71
N ALA A 137 -4.43 -7.69 -4.09
CA ALA A 137 -4.45 -9.12 -3.83
C ALA A 137 -3.28 -9.84 -4.52
N THR A 138 -2.93 -9.42 -5.74
CA THR A 138 -1.81 -9.99 -6.50
C THR A 138 -0.46 -9.66 -5.86
N PHE A 139 -0.32 -8.47 -5.25
CA PHE A 139 0.84 -8.15 -4.39
C PHE A 139 0.96 -9.17 -3.24
N SER A 140 -0.13 -9.47 -2.53
CA SER A 140 -0.13 -10.46 -1.46
C SER A 140 0.26 -11.86 -1.96
N LEU A 141 -0.22 -12.27 -3.14
CA LEU A 141 0.18 -13.54 -3.78
C LEU A 141 1.68 -13.56 -4.12
N GLY A 142 2.24 -12.43 -4.57
CA GLY A 142 3.68 -12.27 -4.77
C GLY A 142 4.48 -12.51 -3.49
N GLY A 143 4.03 -11.97 -2.38
CA GLY A 143 4.62 -12.20 -1.05
C GLY A 143 4.56 -13.67 -0.60
N VAL A 144 3.42 -14.35 -0.84
CA VAL A 144 3.28 -15.79 -0.58
C VAL A 144 4.26 -16.60 -1.41
N LEU A 145 4.39 -16.30 -2.70
CA LEU A 145 5.34 -16.98 -3.58
C LEU A 145 6.79 -16.77 -3.10
N ALA A 146 7.13 -15.56 -2.67
CA ALA A 146 8.43 -15.26 -2.08
C ALA A 146 8.69 -16.07 -0.81
N ALA A 147 7.69 -16.19 0.08
CA ALA A 147 7.81 -16.98 1.29
C ALA A 147 8.09 -18.46 1.00
N LEU A 148 7.39 -19.05 0.03
CA LEU A 148 7.59 -20.44 -0.37
C LEU A 148 8.97 -20.67 -1.00
N ILE A 149 9.38 -19.80 -1.93
CA ILE A 149 10.69 -19.90 -2.58
C ILE A 149 11.81 -19.62 -1.60
N GLY A 150 11.68 -18.57 -0.79
CA GLY A 150 12.69 -18.19 0.20
C GLY A 150 12.87 -19.26 1.27
N ALA A 151 11.79 -19.81 1.82
CA ALA A 151 11.87 -20.94 2.76
C ALA A 151 12.59 -22.14 2.15
N ARG A 152 12.27 -22.48 0.89
CA ARG A 152 12.90 -23.62 0.19
C ARG A 152 14.37 -23.40 -0.10
N THR A 153 14.79 -22.18 -0.42
CA THR A 153 16.20 -21.87 -0.69
C THR A 153 17.03 -21.82 0.60
N LEU A 154 16.46 -21.31 1.68
CA LEU A 154 17.08 -21.34 3.03
C LEU A 154 17.22 -22.78 3.56
N ASP A 155 16.21 -23.63 3.40
CA ASP A 155 16.24 -25.06 3.76
C ASP A 155 17.37 -25.82 3.04
N ARG A 156 17.70 -25.40 1.80
CA ARG A 156 18.82 -25.94 1.02
C ARG A 156 20.18 -25.30 1.36
N GLY A 157 20.25 -24.44 2.34
CA GLY A 157 21.47 -23.75 2.74
C GLY A 157 22.01 -22.75 1.72
N MET A 158 21.16 -22.24 0.81
CA MET A 158 21.58 -21.23 -0.17
C MET A 158 21.88 -19.89 0.53
N ALA A 159 22.98 -19.27 0.18
CA ALA A 159 23.33 -17.95 0.73
C ALA A 159 22.26 -16.90 0.32
N PRO A 160 21.87 -16.00 1.25
CA PRO A 160 20.90 -14.92 0.97
C PRO A 160 21.27 -14.11 -0.28
N ALA A 161 22.54 -13.77 -0.47
CA ALA A 161 23.02 -13.04 -1.63
C ALA A 161 22.66 -13.71 -2.96
N VAL A 162 22.81 -15.03 -3.06
CA VAL A 162 22.51 -15.80 -4.28
C VAL A 162 21.01 -15.80 -4.57
N THR A 163 20.19 -16.02 -3.56
CA THR A 163 18.74 -16.06 -3.71
C THR A 163 18.17 -14.68 -4.06
N LEU A 164 18.66 -13.64 -3.39
CA LEU A 164 18.26 -12.26 -3.68
C LEU A 164 18.75 -11.78 -5.04
N ALA A 165 19.96 -12.23 -5.49
CA ALA A 165 20.46 -11.95 -6.85
C ALA A 165 19.57 -12.62 -7.91
N ALA A 166 19.14 -13.86 -7.69
CA ALA A 166 18.20 -14.54 -8.59
C ALA A 166 16.87 -13.79 -8.69
N ALA A 167 16.35 -13.30 -7.54
CA ALA A 167 15.14 -12.48 -7.49
C ALA A 167 15.34 -11.14 -8.23
N ALA A 168 16.53 -10.51 -8.09
CA ALA A 168 16.87 -9.27 -8.79
C ALA A 168 16.88 -9.48 -10.32
N VAL A 169 17.54 -10.53 -10.81
CA VAL A 169 17.58 -10.86 -12.25
C VAL A 169 16.16 -11.12 -12.78
N LEU A 170 15.38 -11.92 -12.08
CA LEU A 170 13.98 -12.16 -12.44
C LEU A 170 13.19 -10.85 -12.53
N GLY A 171 13.33 -9.98 -11.54
CA GLY A 171 12.64 -8.70 -11.50
C GLY A 171 13.04 -7.77 -12.63
N LEU A 172 14.34 -7.68 -12.97
CA LEU A 172 14.82 -6.90 -14.11
C LEU A 172 14.28 -7.41 -15.44
N VAL A 173 14.26 -8.73 -15.63
CA VAL A 173 13.67 -9.36 -16.83
C VAL A 173 12.18 -9.04 -16.93
N VAL A 174 11.43 -9.25 -15.84
CA VAL A 174 10.00 -8.94 -15.79
C VAL A 174 9.74 -7.47 -16.08
N ALA A 175 10.48 -6.55 -15.45
CA ALA A 175 10.35 -5.11 -15.66
C ALA A 175 10.55 -4.74 -17.14
N GLY A 176 11.58 -5.29 -17.79
CA GLY A 176 11.90 -5.02 -19.20
C GLY A 176 10.86 -5.58 -20.16
N VAL A 177 10.42 -6.82 -19.95
CA VAL A 177 9.45 -7.50 -20.84
C VAL A 177 8.07 -6.85 -20.78
N THR A 178 7.62 -6.47 -19.56
CA THR A 178 6.27 -5.93 -19.37
C THR A 178 6.15 -4.44 -19.63
N ALA A 179 7.26 -3.69 -19.72
CA ALA A 179 7.27 -2.24 -19.92
C ALA A 179 6.43 -1.77 -21.11
N ARG A 180 6.52 -2.50 -22.23
CA ARG A 180 5.82 -2.12 -23.47
C ARG A 180 4.31 -2.33 -23.40
N ALA A 181 3.83 -3.12 -22.46
CA ALA A 181 2.41 -3.42 -22.27
C ALA A 181 1.67 -2.35 -21.43
N LEU A 182 2.40 -1.48 -20.74
CA LEU A 182 1.81 -0.38 -19.98
C LEU A 182 1.17 0.67 -20.89
N LEU A 183 0.11 1.34 -20.38
CA LEU A 183 -0.54 2.43 -21.07
C LEU A 183 0.45 3.59 -21.32
N PRO A 184 0.46 4.18 -22.51
CA PRO A 184 1.20 5.41 -22.71
C PRO A 184 0.66 6.51 -21.79
N ALA A 185 1.48 7.54 -21.55
CA ALA A 185 0.98 8.75 -20.90
C ALA A 185 -0.28 9.20 -21.66
N ALA A 186 -1.35 9.54 -20.94
CA ALA A 186 -2.51 10.15 -21.54
C ALA A 186 -1.99 11.35 -22.36
N ALA A 187 -2.30 11.40 -23.66
CA ALA A 187 -1.94 12.57 -24.45
C ALA A 187 -2.53 13.76 -23.69
N ARG A 188 -1.65 14.65 -23.17
CA ARG A 188 -2.11 15.94 -22.66
C ARG A 188 -2.95 16.52 -23.78
N ALA A 189 -4.26 16.64 -23.53
CA ALA A 189 -5.14 17.26 -24.49
C ALA A 189 -4.47 18.58 -24.90
N ALA A 190 -4.21 18.73 -26.19
CA ALA A 190 -3.55 19.89 -26.78
C ALA A 190 -4.49 21.11 -26.71
N THR A 191 -4.80 21.56 -25.50
CA THR A 191 -5.43 22.84 -25.15
C THR A 191 -4.43 23.75 -24.47
N ALA A 192 -3.12 23.52 -24.74
CA ALA A 192 -2.03 24.34 -24.22
C ALA A 192 -1.66 25.52 -25.13
N GLU A 193 -2.52 25.91 -26.06
CA GLU A 193 -2.26 27.13 -26.87
C GLU A 193 -2.75 28.43 -26.22
N ASP A 194 -3.48 28.37 -25.08
CA ASP A 194 -3.99 29.57 -24.39
C ASP A 194 -3.65 29.67 -22.88
N ALA A 195 -2.84 28.80 -22.35
CA ALA A 195 -2.35 28.93 -20.98
C ALA A 195 -0.93 29.45 -21.00
N GLY A 196 -0.79 30.74 -20.73
CA GLY A 196 0.50 31.43 -20.58
C GLY A 196 1.49 30.65 -19.75
N THR A 197 2.76 30.86 -20.02
CA THR A 197 3.98 30.30 -19.44
C THR A 197 4.08 30.36 -17.90
N GLY A 198 3.09 29.84 -17.19
CA GLY A 198 3.06 29.67 -15.75
C GLY A 198 3.40 28.23 -15.39
N THR A 199 4.57 28.02 -14.83
CA THR A 199 4.96 26.78 -14.14
C THR A 199 3.81 26.32 -13.23
N PRO A 200 3.43 25.01 -13.15
CA PRO A 200 2.34 24.54 -12.28
C PRO A 200 2.68 24.58 -10.76
N ALA A 201 3.58 25.43 -10.35
CA ALA A 201 4.06 25.60 -9.00
C ALA A 201 3.11 26.50 -8.16
N GLY A 202 1.83 26.10 -8.02
CA GLY A 202 0.91 26.91 -7.22
C GLY A 202 -0.48 26.34 -7.02
N ARG A 203 -0.82 25.23 -7.67
CA ARG A 203 -2.15 24.63 -7.49
C ARG A 203 -2.23 23.99 -6.10
N ARG A 204 -2.96 24.64 -5.20
CA ARG A 204 -3.16 24.11 -3.82
C ARG A 204 -3.81 22.74 -3.90
N THR A 205 -3.22 21.76 -3.19
CA THR A 205 -3.79 20.41 -3.08
C THR A 205 -5.21 20.50 -2.52
N PRO A 206 -6.20 19.91 -3.19
CA PRO A 206 -7.57 19.92 -2.70
C PRO A 206 -7.66 19.36 -1.27
N ARG A 207 -8.48 19.96 -0.42
CA ARG A 207 -8.71 19.48 0.95
C ARG A 207 -9.11 17.99 1.00
N ARG A 208 -9.81 17.53 -0.04
CA ARG A 208 -10.20 16.12 -0.20
C ARG A 208 -9.00 15.19 -0.14
N ILE A 209 -7.88 15.51 -0.81
CA ILE A 209 -6.67 14.66 -0.84
C ILE A 209 -6.06 14.54 0.55
N TRP A 210 -6.02 15.63 1.33
CA TRP A 210 -5.50 15.57 2.70
C TRP A 210 -6.38 14.75 3.65
N ILE A 211 -7.70 14.75 3.44
CA ILE A 211 -8.63 13.89 4.20
C ILE A 211 -8.39 12.43 3.81
N LEU A 212 -8.27 12.11 2.51
CA LEU A 212 -7.94 10.76 2.05
C LEU A 212 -6.59 10.28 2.61
N ALA A 213 -5.59 11.15 2.65
CA ALA A 213 -4.27 10.86 3.20
C ALA A 213 -4.31 10.61 4.72
N ALA A 214 -5.10 11.39 5.47
CA ALA A 214 -5.32 11.17 6.90
C ALA A 214 -6.04 9.84 7.16
N LEU A 215 -7.05 9.50 6.37
CA LEU A 215 -7.73 8.20 6.46
C LEU A 215 -6.79 7.04 6.11
N ALA A 216 -5.94 7.20 5.09
CA ALA A 216 -4.93 6.20 4.75
C ALA A 216 -3.92 6.01 5.89
N LEU A 217 -3.43 7.10 6.50
CA LEU A 217 -2.57 7.05 7.68
C LEU A 217 -3.22 6.26 8.81
N MET A 218 -4.48 6.57 9.16
CA MET A 218 -5.21 5.90 10.22
C MET A 218 -5.40 4.40 9.94
N LEU A 219 -5.85 4.04 8.74
CA LEU A 219 -6.15 2.64 8.40
C LEU A 219 -4.90 1.80 8.16
N MET A 220 -3.84 2.38 7.61
CA MET A 220 -2.56 1.69 7.47
C MET A 220 -1.84 1.56 8.81
N LEU A 221 -2.02 2.50 9.76
CA LEU A 221 -1.58 2.30 11.14
C LEU A 221 -2.31 1.10 11.78
N CYS A 222 -3.62 0.97 11.54
CA CYS A 222 -4.37 -0.20 12.00
C CYS A 222 -3.82 -1.52 11.44
N GLU A 223 -3.43 -1.54 10.16
CA GLU A 223 -2.77 -2.69 9.52
C GLU A 223 -1.40 -2.96 10.15
N GLY A 224 -0.59 -1.91 10.39
CA GLY A 224 0.69 -2.01 11.09
C GLY A 224 0.54 -2.59 12.49
N VAL A 225 -0.46 -2.14 13.24
CA VAL A 225 -0.77 -2.70 14.58
C VAL A 225 -1.07 -4.20 14.51
N ALA A 226 -1.83 -4.66 13.51
CA ALA A 226 -2.07 -6.08 13.34
C ALA A 226 -0.79 -6.87 13.06
N ASN A 227 0.09 -6.33 12.21
CA ASN A 227 1.35 -6.98 11.84
C ASN A 227 2.28 -7.15 13.04
N ASP A 228 2.38 -6.12 13.88
CA ASP A 228 3.38 -6.08 14.95
C ASP A 228 2.86 -6.61 16.29
N TRP A 229 1.57 -6.45 16.58
CA TRP A 229 1.02 -6.66 17.93
C TRP A 229 0.01 -7.81 18.04
N SER A 230 -0.47 -8.38 16.95
CA SER A 230 -1.48 -9.46 17.03
C SER A 230 -0.95 -10.71 17.72
N VAL A 231 0.29 -11.10 17.44
CA VAL A 231 0.95 -12.26 18.06
C VAL A 231 1.24 -11.99 19.53
N LEU A 232 1.77 -10.80 19.84
CA LEU A 232 2.05 -10.38 21.22
C LEU A 232 0.77 -10.32 22.06
N HIS A 233 -0.34 -9.86 21.48
CA HIS A 233 -1.64 -9.84 22.15
C HIS A 233 -2.05 -11.24 22.65
N LEU A 234 -2.01 -12.27 21.79
CA LEU A 234 -2.39 -13.61 22.19
C LEU A 234 -1.41 -14.19 23.19
N ARG A 235 -0.12 -13.90 23.02
CA ARG A 235 0.94 -14.43 23.87
C ARG A 235 0.94 -13.80 25.26
N ASP A 236 0.94 -12.46 25.33
CA ASP A 236 1.23 -11.72 26.56
C ASP A 236 -0.06 -11.34 27.32
N VAL A 237 -1.23 -11.36 26.68
CA VAL A 237 -2.53 -11.04 27.31
C VAL A 237 -3.37 -12.30 27.56
N LEU A 238 -3.30 -13.29 26.66
CA LEU A 238 -4.12 -14.51 26.74
C LEU A 238 -3.29 -15.76 27.07
N ASP A 239 -1.99 -15.60 27.40
CA ASP A 239 -1.06 -16.68 27.73
C ASP A 239 -1.05 -17.83 26.70
N ALA A 240 -1.28 -17.51 25.43
CA ALA A 240 -1.36 -18.50 24.36
C ALA A 240 0.03 -19.09 24.07
N PRO A 241 0.13 -20.43 23.82
CA PRO A 241 1.36 -21.02 23.30
C PRO A 241 1.82 -20.34 22.01
N ALA A 242 3.15 -20.25 21.79
CA ALA A 242 3.73 -19.51 20.67
C ALA A 242 3.14 -19.89 19.31
N ALA A 243 2.90 -21.19 19.08
CA ALA A 243 2.26 -21.66 17.83
C ALA A 243 0.81 -21.15 17.67
N THR A 244 0.05 -21.11 18.75
CA THR A 244 -1.33 -20.57 18.76
C THR A 244 -1.31 -19.05 18.59
N ALA A 245 -0.39 -18.36 19.25
CA ALA A 245 -0.23 -16.90 19.15
C ALA A 245 0.08 -16.47 17.72
N ALA A 246 0.92 -17.20 17.00
CA ALA A 246 1.23 -16.93 15.58
C ALA A 246 -0.01 -17.00 14.68
N LEU A 247 -1.04 -17.75 15.06
CA LEU A 247 -2.31 -17.83 14.32
C LEU A 247 -3.07 -16.50 14.29
N ALA A 248 -2.81 -15.56 15.21
CA ALA A 248 -3.47 -14.25 15.20
C ALA A 248 -3.11 -13.46 13.94
N TYR A 249 -1.83 -13.34 13.65
CA TYR A 249 -1.35 -12.73 12.41
C TYR A 249 -1.81 -13.52 11.18
N GLY A 250 -1.73 -14.85 11.24
CA GLY A 250 -2.20 -15.73 10.16
C GLY A 250 -3.67 -15.53 9.84
N ALA A 251 -4.54 -15.44 10.86
CA ALA A 251 -5.97 -15.22 10.71
C ALA A 251 -6.26 -13.85 10.07
N PHE A 252 -5.62 -12.79 10.59
CA PHE A 252 -5.71 -11.44 10.04
C PHE A 252 -5.29 -11.40 8.57
N SER A 253 -4.08 -11.86 8.25
CA SER A 253 -3.51 -11.79 6.88
C SER A 253 -4.28 -12.62 5.88
N THR A 254 -4.73 -13.84 6.28
CA THR A 254 -5.52 -14.72 5.41
C THR A 254 -6.88 -14.10 5.10
N ALA A 255 -7.58 -13.60 6.12
CA ALA A 255 -8.88 -12.97 5.94
C ALA A 255 -8.78 -11.67 5.12
N MET A 256 -7.74 -10.87 5.32
CA MET A 256 -7.46 -9.68 4.51
C MET A 256 -7.22 -10.05 3.04
N THR A 257 -6.40 -11.05 2.77
CA THR A 257 -6.10 -11.49 1.40
C THR A 257 -7.36 -12.01 0.71
N ALA A 258 -8.15 -12.86 1.40
CA ALA A 258 -9.42 -13.34 0.88
C ALA A 258 -10.42 -12.19 0.61
N GLY A 259 -10.49 -11.24 1.53
CA GLY A 259 -11.32 -10.03 1.37
C GLY A 259 -10.91 -9.18 0.17
N ARG A 260 -9.60 -8.98 -0.07
CA ARG A 260 -9.07 -8.26 -1.25
C ARG A 260 -9.53 -8.89 -2.57
N LEU A 261 -9.60 -10.21 -2.65
CA LEU A 261 -10.08 -10.93 -3.84
C LEU A 261 -11.56 -10.70 -4.13
N LEU A 262 -12.36 -10.40 -3.10
CA LEU A 262 -13.79 -10.14 -3.20
C LEU A 262 -14.13 -8.65 -3.29
N ALA A 263 -13.25 -7.79 -2.81
CA ALA A 263 -13.51 -6.36 -2.60
C ALA A 263 -13.94 -5.64 -3.89
N ASP A 264 -13.34 -5.93 -5.04
CA ASP A 264 -13.71 -5.27 -6.31
C ASP A 264 -15.13 -5.62 -6.75
N ARG A 265 -15.57 -6.88 -6.54
CA ARG A 265 -16.95 -7.29 -6.82
C ARG A 265 -17.93 -6.57 -5.91
N LEU A 266 -17.59 -6.47 -4.62
CA LEU A 266 -18.40 -5.78 -3.63
C LEU A 266 -18.44 -4.27 -3.93
N THR A 267 -17.30 -3.68 -4.30
CA THR A 267 -17.22 -2.25 -4.70
C THR A 267 -18.07 -1.99 -5.94
N GLY A 268 -18.03 -2.86 -6.95
CA GLY A 268 -18.86 -2.73 -8.15
C GLY A 268 -20.36 -2.82 -7.86
N ARG A 269 -20.76 -3.56 -6.80
CA ARG A 269 -22.17 -3.73 -6.43
C ARG A 269 -22.69 -2.65 -5.48
N PHE A 270 -21.89 -2.25 -4.49
CA PHE A 270 -22.31 -1.39 -3.38
C PHE A 270 -21.68 0.00 -3.39
N GLY A 271 -20.68 0.21 -4.26
CA GLY A 271 -19.92 1.46 -4.36
C GLY A 271 -18.81 1.60 -3.32
N PRO A 272 -17.83 2.49 -3.58
CA PRO A 272 -16.63 2.68 -2.74
C PRO A 272 -16.97 3.21 -1.34
N VAL A 273 -18.01 4.06 -1.22
CA VAL A 273 -18.48 4.60 0.06
C VAL A 273 -18.95 3.48 0.99
N ALA A 274 -19.70 2.50 0.46
CA ALA A 274 -20.19 1.38 1.26
C ALA A 274 -19.02 0.49 1.72
N ILE A 275 -18.05 0.23 0.85
CA ILE A 275 -16.87 -0.58 1.18
C ILE A 275 -16.06 0.09 2.30
N LEU A 276 -15.74 1.38 2.18
CA LEU A 276 -15.00 2.07 3.24
C LEU A 276 -15.80 2.11 4.54
N ARG A 277 -17.10 2.44 4.48
CA ARG A 277 -17.96 2.56 5.68
C ARG A 277 -18.13 1.23 6.40
N HIS A 278 -18.62 0.22 5.70
CA HIS A 278 -18.92 -1.06 6.33
C HIS A 278 -17.65 -1.87 6.59
N GLY A 279 -16.65 -1.78 5.71
CA GLY A 279 -15.35 -2.39 5.93
C GLY A 279 -14.69 -1.88 7.20
N SER A 280 -14.59 -0.56 7.38
CA SER A 280 -14.04 0.03 8.60
C SER A 280 -14.90 -0.27 9.84
N ALA A 281 -16.24 -0.30 9.74
CA ALA A 281 -17.10 -0.67 10.85
C ALA A 281 -16.89 -2.15 11.25
N ILE A 282 -16.82 -3.06 10.29
CA ILE A 282 -16.50 -4.49 10.52
C ILE A 282 -15.13 -4.63 11.16
N ALA A 283 -14.14 -3.87 10.68
CA ALA A 283 -12.79 -3.86 11.27
C ALA A 283 -12.85 -3.39 12.74
N ALA A 284 -13.56 -2.31 13.03
CA ALA A 284 -13.73 -1.82 14.40
C ALA A 284 -14.35 -2.90 15.32
N LEU A 285 -15.40 -3.57 14.87
CA LEU A 285 -16.05 -4.65 15.62
C LEU A 285 -15.12 -5.84 15.83
N GLY A 286 -14.38 -6.26 14.79
CA GLY A 286 -13.44 -7.36 14.86
C GLY A 286 -12.32 -7.08 15.86
N LEU A 287 -11.70 -5.90 15.77
CA LEU A 287 -10.61 -5.52 16.67
C LEU A 287 -11.10 -5.32 18.11
N THR A 288 -12.31 -4.78 18.30
CA THR A 288 -12.94 -4.70 19.64
C THR A 288 -13.17 -6.08 20.23
N ALA A 289 -13.68 -7.02 19.43
CA ALA A 289 -13.86 -8.40 19.87
C ALA A 289 -12.52 -9.07 20.23
N ALA A 290 -11.47 -8.84 19.44
CA ALA A 290 -10.12 -9.33 19.77
C ALA A 290 -9.61 -8.72 21.08
N ALA A 291 -9.67 -7.40 21.22
CA ALA A 291 -9.13 -6.63 22.33
C ALA A 291 -9.78 -6.98 23.69
N LEU A 292 -11.08 -7.20 23.69
CA LEU A 292 -11.86 -7.41 24.92
C LEU A 292 -12.13 -8.88 25.23
N SER A 293 -11.77 -9.81 24.33
CA SER A 293 -12.00 -11.24 24.55
C SER A 293 -11.01 -11.85 25.54
N PRO A 294 -11.48 -12.54 26.60
CA PRO A 294 -10.62 -13.38 27.42
C PRO A 294 -10.40 -14.78 26.82
N TRP A 295 -10.95 -15.06 25.64
CA TRP A 295 -10.99 -16.39 25.04
C TRP A 295 -10.28 -16.41 23.69
N ILE A 296 -9.23 -17.24 23.57
CA ILE A 296 -8.37 -17.31 22.38
C ILE A 296 -9.13 -17.50 21.06
N PRO A 297 -10.11 -18.43 20.93
CA PRO A 297 -10.85 -18.59 19.68
C PRO A 297 -11.60 -17.35 19.24
N LEU A 298 -12.21 -16.60 20.17
CA LEU A 298 -12.90 -15.36 19.86
C LEU A 298 -11.92 -14.24 19.48
N ALA A 299 -10.75 -14.17 20.14
CA ALA A 299 -9.69 -13.24 19.77
C ALA A 299 -9.16 -13.52 18.35
N LEU A 300 -8.93 -14.79 17.98
CA LEU A 300 -8.55 -15.19 16.62
C LEU A 300 -9.61 -14.84 15.59
N ALA A 301 -10.88 -15.10 15.89
CA ALA A 301 -12.00 -14.69 15.04
C ALA A 301 -12.05 -13.17 14.90
N GLY A 302 -11.83 -12.42 15.98
CA GLY A 302 -11.73 -10.96 15.98
C GLY A 302 -10.63 -10.44 15.05
N TRP A 303 -9.44 -11.01 15.11
CA TRP A 303 -8.34 -10.67 14.19
C TRP A 303 -8.67 -10.99 12.74
N ALA A 304 -9.33 -12.13 12.45
CA ALA A 304 -9.80 -12.46 11.11
C ALA A 304 -10.84 -11.45 10.60
N VAL A 305 -11.85 -11.12 11.41
CA VAL A 305 -12.87 -10.12 11.07
C VAL A 305 -12.25 -8.74 10.86
N PHE A 306 -11.26 -8.37 11.66
CA PHE A 306 -10.49 -7.13 11.48
C PHE A 306 -9.81 -7.08 10.13
N GLY A 307 -9.08 -8.14 9.74
CA GLY A 307 -8.43 -8.24 8.44
C GLY A 307 -9.42 -8.20 7.27
N ALA A 308 -10.52 -8.94 7.35
CA ALA A 308 -11.58 -8.91 6.35
C ALA A 308 -12.17 -7.51 6.18
N GLY A 309 -12.42 -6.80 7.28
CA GLY A 309 -12.95 -5.44 7.28
C GLY A 309 -12.02 -4.43 6.61
N LEU A 310 -10.71 -4.48 6.90
CA LEU A 310 -9.72 -3.56 6.31
C LEU A 310 -9.44 -3.84 4.83
N SER A 311 -9.70 -5.03 4.34
CA SER A 311 -9.24 -5.57 3.06
C SER A 311 -9.51 -4.69 1.84
N GLY A 312 -10.65 -4.05 1.78
CA GLY A 312 -11.06 -3.18 0.67
C GLY A 312 -10.80 -1.69 0.91
N CYS A 313 -10.50 -1.27 2.14
CA CYS A 313 -10.50 0.15 2.50
C CYS A 313 -9.39 0.95 1.84
N ILE A 314 -8.14 0.49 1.92
CA ILE A 314 -6.97 1.19 1.37
C ILE A 314 -7.03 1.30 -0.16
N PRO A 315 -7.34 0.23 -0.93
CA PRO A 315 -7.49 0.33 -2.38
C PRO A 315 -8.48 1.41 -2.82
N GLN A 316 -9.60 1.60 -2.09
CA GLN A 316 -10.57 2.63 -2.41
C GLN A 316 -10.04 4.05 -2.18
N LEU A 317 -9.21 4.26 -1.15
CA LEU A 317 -8.58 5.56 -0.90
C LEU A 317 -7.57 5.91 -1.99
N PHE A 318 -6.76 4.94 -2.45
CA PHE A 318 -5.81 5.13 -3.54
C PHE A 318 -6.52 5.40 -4.87
N SER A 319 -7.55 4.62 -5.18
CA SER A 319 -8.40 4.84 -6.36
C SER A 319 -9.01 6.25 -6.34
N ALA A 320 -9.62 6.65 -5.22
CA ALA A 320 -10.21 7.98 -5.07
C ALA A 320 -9.20 9.12 -5.18
N ALA A 321 -7.96 8.92 -4.69
CA ALA A 321 -6.90 9.91 -4.81
C ALA A 321 -6.47 10.11 -6.27
N GLY A 322 -6.30 9.01 -7.00
CA GLY A 322 -5.91 9.06 -8.41
C GLY A 322 -7.00 9.61 -9.33
N HIS A 323 -8.28 9.33 -9.03
CA HIS A 323 -9.42 9.86 -9.81
C HIS A 323 -9.77 11.31 -9.47
N ALA A 324 -9.26 11.87 -8.38
CA ALA A 324 -9.58 13.25 -7.98
C ALA A 324 -9.09 14.31 -8.98
N ASP A 325 -7.99 14.04 -9.68
CA ASP A 325 -7.42 14.89 -10.73
C ASP A 325 -6.53 14.01 -11.62
N SER A 326 -6.95 13.77 -12.85
CA SER A 326 -6.22 12.91 -13.80
C SER A 326 -4.83 13.45 -14.17
N ASP A 327 -4.63 14.78 -14.14
CA ASP A 327 -3.35 15.41 -14.46
C ASP A 327 -2.35 15.37 -13.30
N ALA A 328 -2.84 15.11 -12.09
CA ALA A 328 -2.06 15.02 -10.86
C ALA A 328 -2.25 13.67 -10.12
N ALA A 329 -2.64 12.62 -10.84
CA ALA A 329 -2.94 11.32 -10.26
C ALA A 329 -1.75 10.74 -9.49
N GLY A 330 -0.53 10.81 -10.06
CA GLY A 330 0.68 10.34 -9.41
C GLY A 330 1.01 11.13 -8.14
N VAL A 331 0.91 12.45 -8.16
CA VAL A 331 1.12 13.31 -6.98
C VAL A 331 0.08 13.03 -5.90
N ASN A 332 -1.19 12.86 -6.27
CA ASN A 332 -2.25 12.61 -5.31
C ASN A 332 -2.12 11.23 -4.67
N VAL A 333 -1.83 10.18 -5.45
CA VAL A 333 -1.55 8.83 -4.95
C VAL A 333 -0.31 8.85 -4.05
N SER A 334 0.77 9.55 -4.46
CA SER A 334 1.99 9.71 -3.66
C SER A 334 1.74 10.29 -2.27
N ARG A 335 0.90 11.33 -2.18
CA ARG A 335 0.55 11.95 -0.89
C ARG A 335 -0.24 11.01 0.02
N VAL A 336 -1.23 10.33 -0.56
CA VAL A 336 -2.10 9.40 0.19
C VAL A 336 -1.31 8.17 0.60
N ALA A 337 -0.53 7.57 -0.30
CA ALA A 337 0.32 6.43 -0.01
C ALA A 337 1.43 6.80 0.99
N GLY A 338 2.14 7.91 0.78
CA GLY A 338 3.22 8.35 1.66
C GLY A 338 2.77 8.55 3.11
N LEU A 339 1.64 9.24 3.34
CA LEU A 339 1.07 9.37 4.69
C LEU A 339 0.57 8.02 5.21
N GLY A 340 -0.02 7.20 4.38
CA GLY A 340 -0.44 5.85 4.74
C GLY A 340 0.72 5.00 5.26
N TYR A 341 1.84 4.98 4.54
CA TYR A 341 3.04 4.24 4.96
C TYR A 341 3.65 4.79 6.25
N LEU A 342 3.63 6.12 6.47
CA LEU A 342 4.01 6.68 7.76
C LEU A 342 3.11 6.16 8.88
N GLY A 343 1.80 6.02 8.62
CA GLY A 343 0.87 5.38 9.56
C GLY A 343 1.27 3.95 9.88
N MET A 344 1.54 3.13 8.85
CA MET A 344 1.93 1.73 9.03
C MET A 344 3.21 1.59 9.88
N LEU A 345 4.21 2.43 9.62
CA LEU A 345 5.46 2.44 10.39
C LEU A 345 5.29 3.01 11.80
N ALA A 346 4.28 3.84 12.04
CA ALA A 346 4.01 4.42 13.35
C ALA A 346 3.38 3.43 14.34
N GLY A 347 2.90 2.26 13.90
CA GLY A 347 2.28 1.26 14.78
C GLY A 347 3.06 0.99 16.05
N PRO A 348 4.32 0.50 15.98
CA PRO A 348 5.15 0.27 17.15
C PRO A 348 5.41 1.52 17.97
N ALA A 349 5.67 2.65 17.31
CA ALA A 349 5.99 3.93 17.97
C ALA A 349 4.80 4.55 18.71
N VAL A 350 3.57 4.22 18.32
CA VAL A 350 2.34 4.71 18.96
C VAL A 350 1.87 3.73 20.04
N ILE A 351 1.77 2.44 19.71
CA ILE A 351 1.25 1.44 20.64
C ILE A 351 2.26 1.15 21.77
N GLY A 352 3.57 1.06 21.46
CA GLY A 352 4.60 0.74 22.46
C GLY A 352 4.53 1.65 23.70
N PRO A 353 4.64 2.98 23.57
CA PRO A 353 4.51 3.89 24.71
C PRO A 353 3.16 3.82 25.43
N LEU A 354 2.07 3.55 24.71
CA LEU A 354 0.75 3.42 25.33
C LEU A 354 0.66 2.23 26.27
N THR A 355 1.45 1.16 26.05
CA THR A 355 1.49 -0.01 26.96
C THR A 355 2.05 0.32 28.36
N HIS A 356 2.76 1.44 28.53
CA HIS A 356 3.17 1.93 29.84
C HIS A 356 2.03 2.63 30.61
N LEU A 357 0.96 3.01 29.92
CA LEU A 357 -0.19 3.74 30.51
C LEU A 357 -1.39 2.81 30.74
N VAL A 358 -1.62 1.88 29.81
CA VAL A 358 -2.76 0.96 29.84
C VAL A 358 -2.32 -0.44 29.36
N PRO A 359 -3.02 -1.51 29.78
CA PRO A 359 -2.75 -2.86 29.27
C PRO A 359 -2.78 -2.94 27.74
N LEU A 360 -1.95 -3.80 27.15
CA LEU A 360 -1.76 -3.91 25.70
C LEU A 360 -3.09 -4.04 24.94
N ASN A 361 -4.01 -4.87 25.41
CA ASN A 361 -5.30 -5.06 24.76
C ASN A 361 -6.15 -3.77 24.71
N LEU A 362 -6.04 -2.89 25.71
CA LEU A 362 -6.75 -1.60 25.73
C LEU A 362 -6.12 -0.56 24.79
N THR A 363 -4.82 -0.70 24.45
CA THR A 363 -4.21 0.19 23.44
C THR A 363 -4.86 0.05 22.09
N PHE A 364 -5.47 -1.11 21.79
CA PHE A 364 -6.18 -1.35 20.52
C PHE A 364 -7.47 -0.54 20.36
N LEU A 365 -7.96 0.09 21.43
CA LEU A 365 -9.09 1.03 21.32
C LEU A 365 -8.73 2.26 20.47
N LEU A 366 -7.45 2.61 20.35
CA LEU A 366 -7.01 3.68 19.45
C LEU A 366 -7.23 3.32 17.97
N PRO A 367 -6.71 2.21 17.43
CA PRO A 367 -7.04 1.80 16.07
C PRO A 367 -8.54 1.48 15.87
N VAL A 368 -9.28 1.01 16.90
CA VAL A 368 -10.74 0.92 16.83
C VAL A 368 -11.35 2.29 16.56
N ALA A 369 -10.94 3.33 17.29
CA ALA A 369 -11.42 4.69 17.08
C ALA A 369 -11.10 5.18 15.66
N PHE A 370 -9.91 4.87 15.11
CA PHE A 370 -9.55 5.21 13.74
C PHE A 370 -10.48 4.53 12.71
N CYS A 371 -10.81 3.27 12.91
CA CYS A 371 -11.78 2.57 12.07
C CYS A 371 -13.17 3.22 12.15
N VAL A 372 -13.61 3.63 13.33
CA VAL A 372 -14.91 4.33 13.52
C VAL A 372 -14.90 5.67 12.80
N VAL A 373 -13.82 6.46 12.93
CA VAL A 373 -13.66 7.73 12.20
C VAL A 373 -13.71 7.50 10.70
N ALA A 374 -13.01 6.48 10.18
CA ALA A 374 -13.01 6.16 8.76
C ALA A 374 -14.41 5.73 8.27
N ALA A 375 -15.15 4.95 9.05
CA ALA A 375 -16.53 4.58 8.74
C ALA A 375 -17.45 5.82 8.65
N GLY A 376 -17.31 6.77 9.58
CA GLY A 376 -18.05 8.04 9.59
C GLY A 376 -17.69 8.94 8.42
N ALA A 377 -16.38 9.03 8.10
CA ALA A 377 -15.85 9.88 7.04
C ALA A 377 -15.99 9.28 5.61
N ALA A 378 -16.50 8.05 5.46
CA ALA A 378 -16.58 7.34 4.18
C ALA A 378 -17.29 8.12 3.07
N GLY A 379 -18.17 9.07 3.42
CA GLY A 379 -18.82 9.97 2.47
C GLY A 379 -17.87 10.79 1.59
N ILE A 380 -16.59 10.94 1.98
CA ILE A 380 -15.55 11.61 1.19
C ILE A 380 -15.31 10.93 -0.18
N LEU A 381 -15.64 9.64 -0.30
CA LEU A 381 -15.52 8.87 -1.54
C LEU A 381 -16.66 9.10 -2.53
N ARG A 382 -17.68 9.89 -2.18
CA ARG A 382 -18.71 10.28 -3.15
C ARG A 382 -18.06 11.12 -4.23
N ASP A 383 -18.36 10.80 -5.49
CA ASP A 383 -17.99 11.68 -6.58
C ASP A 383 -18.70 13.04 -6.40
N PRO A 384 -17.98 14.16 -6.47
CA PRO A 384 -18.63 15.44 -6.62
C PRO A 384 -19.32 15.37 -7.99
N GLY A 385 -20.66 15.28 -8.00
CA GLY A 385 -21.43 15.36 -9.25
C GLY A 385 -20.99 16.58 -10.06
N PRO A 386 -21.25 16.61 -11.38
CA PRO A 386 -20.88 17.75 -12.21
C PRO A 386 -21.41 19.03 -11.54
N GLU A 387 -20.50 19.97 -11.30
CA GLU A 387 -20.91 21.31 -10.83
C GLU A 387 -22.03 21.81 -11.73
N PRO A 388 -23.17 22.28 -11.18
CA PRO A 388 -24.21 22.83 -11.98
C PRO A 388 -23.61 23.98 -12.78
N THR A 389 -23.51 23.80 -14.09
CA THR A 389 -23.08 24.82 -15.02
C THR A 389 -23.91 26.06 -14.70
N ARG A 390 -23.27 27.11 -14.17
CA ARG A 390 -23.91 28.41 -14.02
C ARG A 390 -24.38 28.79 -15.45
N GLN A 391 -25.63 28.53 -15.73
CA GLN A 391 -26.27 28.98 -16.95
C GLN A 391 -26.06 30.49 -16.96
N GLY A 392 -25.26 30.91 -17.93
CA GLY A 392 -25.00 32.32 -18.15
C GLY A 392 -26.33 33.08 -18.26
N VAL A 393 -26.47 34.09 -17.43
CA VAL A 393 -27.53 35.09 -17.53
C VAL A 393 -27.50 35.63 -18.97
N ARG A 394 -28.47 35.22 -19.79
CA ARG A 394 -28.68 35.84 -21.12
C ARG A 394 -28.89 37.34 -20.90
N PRO A 395 -28.12 38.22 -21.56
CA PRO A 395 -28.44 39.65 -21.53
C PRO A 395 -29.85 39.84 -22.14
N ARG A 396 -30.71 40.50 -21.39
CA ARG A 396 -31.98 41.03 -21.94
C ARG A 396 -31.64 41.97 -23.08
N THR A 397 -31.96 41.61 -24.28
CA THR A 397 -32.04 42.55 -25.40
C THR A 397 -33.21 43.49 -25.10
N GLU A 398 -32.91 44.72 -24.69
CA GLU A 398 -33.85 45.82 -24.71
C GLU A 398 -34.08 46.18 -26.17
N THR A 399 -35.30 45.93 -26.66
CA THR A 399 -35.82 46.47 -27.89
C THR A 399 -36.34 47.88 -27.59
N VAL A 400 -35.73 48.86 -28.24
CA VAL A 400 -36.29 50.22 -28.46
C VAL A 400 -37.02 50.24 -29.78
#